data_2d81e48f9c9af06ca971653341334db2
#
_entry.id   2d81e48f9c9af06ca971653341334db2
#
_cell.length_a   1.000
_cell.length_b   1.000
_cell.length_c   1.000
_cell.angle_alpha   90.00
_cell.angle_beta   90.00
_cell.angle_gamma   90.00
#
_symmetry.space_group_name_H-M   'P 1'
#
loop_
_entity.id
_entity.type
_entity.pdbx_description
1 polymer ?
#
loop_
_entity_poly.entity_id
_entity_poly.type
_entity_poly.pdbx_seq_one_letter_code
_entity_poly.pdbx_strand_id
1 'polypeptide(L)'
;MTTFKDYGNCLLQSVKDNPKIKDFAEKKNEIISEVINYYKLDHDLSILFVGFNPAIIACSFNDITVTCVDAETLEWLQQKNNQIKYVDFVDGYANHKWDVVVAVDEYFTYADSDDAQKISIKKICGLANELVISTLKDYKNLDFKDKEFSQPAVLRNGGEFCVFTEFHDWDYRDRTRWQTHVYMNGCDTKQYGPFERRTMYFKQLAKFSIDGGASSFLVHKNLMFKGLIKKNYEHVVSIRFKDEY
;
A
#
# COMPACT_ATOMS: atom_id res chain seq x y z
N MET A 1 16.90 8.48 -5.18
CA MET A 1 15.59 8.68 -4.53
C MET A 1 14.97 7.31 -4.30
N THR A 2 14.68 6.94 -3.07
CA THR A 2 14.13 5.63 -2.73
C THR A 2 12.67 5.58 -3.16
N THR A 3 12.28 4.56 -3.89
CA THR A 3 10.96 4.46 -4.54
C THR A 3 9.99 3.63 -3.70
N PHE A 4 8.71 3.65 -4.06
CA PHE A 4 7.71 2.74 -3.50
C PHE A 4 8.06 1.27 -3.75
N LYS A 5 8.75 0.98 -4.86
CA LYS A 5 9.29 -0.35 -5.17
C LYS A 5 10.32 -0.80 -4.12
N ASP A 6 11.23 0.09 -3.71
CA ASP A 6 12.21 -0.20 -2.66
C ASP A 6 11.55 -0.44 -1.31
N TYR A 7 10.46 0.29 -1.01
CA TYR A 7 9.64 0.03 0.19
C TYR A 7 8.99 -1.36 0.13
N GLY A 8 8.48 -1.77 -1.01
CA GLY A 8 7.90 -3.11 -1.21
C GLY A 8 8.91 -4.21 -0.92
N ASN A 9 10.16 -4.06 -1.35
CA ASN A 9 11.24 -4.98 -1.03
C ASN A 9 11.56 -5.03 0.47
N CYS A 10 11.63 -3.89 1.12
CA CYS A 10 11.80 -3.84 2.57
C CYS A 10 10.68 -4.59 3.29
N LEU A 11 9.44 -4.37 2.86
CA LEU A 11 8.28 -5.04 3.43
C LEU A 11 8.34 -6.56 3.20
N LEU A 12 8.70 -7.01 2.00
CA LEU A 12 8.89 -8.43 1.70
C LEU A 12 9.94 -9.06 2.63
N GLN A 13 11.12 -8.45 2.79
CA GLN A 13 12.16 -8.97 3.68
C GLN A 13 11.67 -9.11 5.13
N SER A 14 10.77 -8.24 5.56
CA SER A 14 10.19 -8.26 6.90
C SER A 14 9.13 -9.35 7.09
N VAL A 15 8.45 -9.77 6.02
CA VAL A 15 7.31 -10.68 6.13
C VAL A 15 7.55 -12.08 5.58
N LYS A 16 8.49 -12.27 4.64
CA LYS A 16 8.70 -13.57 3.96
C LYS A 16 9.02 -14.71 4.91
N ASP A 17 9.74 -14.42 5.99
CA ASP A 17 10.15 -15.38 7.01
C ASP A 17 9.21 -15.38 8.23
N ASN A 18 8.13 -14.59 8.19
CA ASN A 18 7.16 -14.51 9.28
C ASN A 18 6.17 -15.68 9.20
N PRO A 19 6.11 -16.58 10.21
CA PRO A 19 5.16 -17.70 10.19
C PRO A 19 3.68 -17.26 10.17
N LYS A 20 3.39 -16.02 10.54
CA LYS A 20 2.03 -15.45 10.52
C LYS A 20 1.71 -14.70 9.22
N ILE A 21 2.56 -14.82 8.19
CA ILE A 21 2.31 -14.12 6.92
C ILE A 21 0.95 -14.45 6.33
N LYS A 22 0.52 -15.70 6.48
CA LYS A 22 -0.79 -16.15 5.99
C LYS A 22 -1.92 -15.42 6.69
N ASP A 23 -1.94 -15.41 8.03
CA ASP A 23 -2.96 -14.70 8.81
C ASP A 23 -2.99 -13.21 8.49
N PHE A 24 -1.81 -12.63 8.25
CA PHE A 24 -1.67 -11.22 7.91
C PHE A 24 -2.21 -10.91 6.51
N ALA A 25 -1.93 -11.80 5.55
CA ALA A 25 -2.44 -11.72 4.19
C ALA A 25 -3.97 -11.87 4.16
N GLU A 26 -4.51 -12.86 4.87
CA GLU A 26 -5.95 -13.11 4.97
C GLU A 26 -6.69 -11.88 5.51
N LYS A 27 -6.24 -11.31 6.63
CA LYS A 27 -6.86 -10.12 7.22
C LYS A 27 -6.85 -8.90 6.30
N LYS A 28 -5.77 -8.68 5.56
CA LYS A 28 -5.70 -7.59 4.58
C LYS A 28 -6.63 -7.86 3.39
N ASN A 29 -6.68 -9.11 2.93
CA ASN A 29 -7.58 -9.49 1.84
C ASN A 29 -9.05 -9.38 2.25
N GLU A 30 -9.42 -9.76 3.48
CA GLU A 30 -10.78 -9.58 4.01
C GLU A 30 -11.23 -8.11 3.93
N ILE A 31 -10.37 -7.17 4.32
CA ILE A 31 -10.67 -5.73 4.25
C ILE A 31 -10.88 -5.28 2.80
N ILE A 32 -10.02 -5.71 1.88
CA ILE A 32 -10.16 -5.38 0.45
C ILE A 32 -11.49 -5.94 -0.08
N SER A 33 -11.79 -7.20 0.24
CA SER A 33 -13.03 -7.85 -0.16
C SER A 33 -14.28 -7.17 0.44
N GLU A 34 -14.20 -6.70 1.69
CA GLU A 34 -15.30 -5.96 2.33
C GLU A 34 -15.58 -4.64 1.59
N VAL A 35 -14.55 -3.92 1.13
CA VAL A 35 -14.72 -2.70 0.33
C VAL A 35 -15.34 -3.03 -1.03
N ILE A 36 -14.88 -4.09 -1.70
CA ILE A 36 -15.44 -4.54 -2.99
C ILE A 36 -16.92 -4.90 -2.83
N ASN A 37 -17.27 -5.67 -1.78
CA ASN A 37 -18.64 -6.07 -1.49
C ASN A 37 -19.54 -4.89 -1.12
N TYR A 38 -19.00 -3.85 -0.46
CA TYR A 38 -19.74 -2.62 -0.18
C TYR A 38 -20.31 -1.99 -1.45
N TYR A 39 -19.55 -2.06 -2.56
CA TYR A 39 -19.98 -1.55 -3.86
C TYR A 39 -20.71 -2.60 -4.72
N LYS A 40 -21.02 -3.78 -4.17
CA LYS A 40 -21.75 -4.86 -4.86
C LYS A 40 -21.12 -5.24 -6.21
N LEU A 41 -19.79 -5.27 -6.25
CA LEU A 41 -19.07 -5.72 -7.44
C LEU A 41 -19.06 -7.26 -7.41
N ASP A 42 -19.95 -7.90 -8.17
CA ASP A 42 -20.27 -9.34 -8.12
C ASP A 42 -19.84 -10.12 -9.37
N HIS A 43 -19.15 -9.50 -10.31
CA HIS A 43 -18.63 -10.14 -11.52
C HIS A 43 -17.16 -10.59 -11.34
N ASP A 44 -16.66 -11.35 -12.30
CA ASP A 44 -15.26 -11.75 -12.35
C ASP A 44 -14.37 -10.50 -12.50
N LEU A 45 -13.79 -10.05 -11.38
CA LEU A 45 -13.03 -8.82 -11.32
C LEU A 45 -11.59 -9.00 -11.74
N SER A 46 -11.11 -8.10 -12.57
CA SER A 46 -9.68 -7.88 -12.80
C SER A 46 -9.12 -6.91 -11.76
N ILE A 47 -8.07 -7.31 -11.05
CA ILE A 47 -7.49 -6.53 -9.96
C ILE A 47 -6.02 -6.22 -10.22
N LEU A 48 -5.68 -4.93 -10.17
CA LEU A 48 -4.29 -4.48 -10.19
C LEU A 48 -3.84 -4.11 -8.78
N PHE A 49 -2.81 -4.78 -8.28
CA PHE A 49 -2.09 -4.36 -7.08
C PHE A 49 -0.89 -3.49 -7.46
N VAL A 50 -0.82 -2.30 -6.90
CA VAL A 50 0.31 -1.38 -7.07
C VAL A 50 1.31 -1.62 -5.95
N GLY A 51 2.44 -2.25 -6.30
CA GLY A 51 3.46 -2.65 -5.35
C GLY A 51 3.15 -3.93 -4.59
N PHE A 52 4.11 -4.35 -3.76
CA PHE A 52 3.94 -5.52 -2.91
C PHE A 52 2.91 -5.25 -1.80
N ASN A 53 1.93 -6.13 -1.69
CA ASN A 53 1.00 -6.19 -0.56
C ASN A 53 0.76 -7.65 -0.18
N PRO A 54 0.87 -8.03 1.11
CA PRO A 54 0.63 -9.40 1.55
C PRO A 54 -0.76 -9.95 1.18
N ALA A 55 -1.78 -9.10 1.04
CA ALA A 55 -3.12 -9.52 0.63
C ALA A 55 -3.15 -10.29 -0.70
N ILE A 56 -2.17 -10.05 -1.58
CA ILE A 56 -2.05 -10.75 -2.87
C ILE A 56 -1.97 -12.27 -2.69
N ILE A 57 -1.32 -12.73 -1.61
CA ILE A 57 -1.11 -14.17 -1.33
C ILE A 57 -2.43 -14.87 -1.02
N ALA A 58 -3.34 -14.18 -0.34
CA ALA A 58 -4.66 -14.69 0.06
C ALA A 58 -5.78 -14.30 -0.92
N CYS A 59 -5.44 -13.57 -1.98
CA CYS A 59 -6.40 -13.09 -2.95
C CYS A 59 -6.99 -14.24 -3.76
N SER A 60 -8.30 -14.38 -3.75
CA SER A 60 -9.05 -15.46 -4.42
C SER A 60 -9.63 -15.05 -5.78
N PHE A 61 -9.36 -13.84 -6.25
CA PHE A 61 -9.82 -13.36 -7.55
C PHE A 61 -9.06 -14.04 -8.70
N ASN A 62 -9.74 -14.23 -9.83
CA ASN A 62 -9.20 -14.98 -10.96
C ASN A 62 -8.19 -14.20 -11.81
N ASP A 63 -8.31 -12.88 -11.87
CA ASP A 63 -7.43 -12.01 -12.66
C ASP A 63 -6.68 -11.02 -11.75
N ILE A 64 -5.50 -11.45 -11.31
CA ILE A 64 -4.62 -10.66 -10.45
C ILE A 64 -3.41 -10.19 -11.24
N THR A 65 -3.20 -8.89 -11.26
CA THR A 65 -2.00 -8.28 -11.85
C THR A 65 -1.25 -7.49 -10.78
N VAL A 66 0.07 -7.50 -10.82
CA VAL A 66 0.92 -6.71 -9.94
C VAL A 66 1.86 -5.82 -10.74
N THR A 67 2.12 -4.63 -10.23
CA THR A 67 3.10 -3.70 -10.79
C THR A 67 3.95 -3.05 -9.69
N CYS A 68 5.00 -2.32 -10.05
CA CYS A 68 5.89 -1.63 -9.12
C CYS A 68 6.56 -2.57 -8.09
N VAL A 69 6.88 -3.79 -8.52
CA VAL A 69 7.69 -4.73 -7.75
C VAL A 69 8.99 -5.03 -8.48
N ASP A 70 10.00 -5.52 -7.77
CA ASP A 70 11.22 -6.02 -8.40
C ASP A 70 11.13 -7.51 -8.75
N ALA A 71 12.16 -8.03 -9.40
CA ALA A 71 12.19 -9.41 -9.85
C ALA A 71 12.13 -10.41 -8.68
N GLU A 72 12.82 -10.13 -7.57
CA GLU A 72 12.82 -11.01 -6.38
C GLU A 72 11.42 -11.07 -5.76
N THR A 73 10.79 -9.92 -5.60
CA THR A 73 9.42 -9.82 -5.07
C THR A 73 8.42 -10.54 -5.97
N LEU A 74 8.54 -10.34 -7.29
CA LEU A 74 7.66 -10.99 -8.26
C LEU A 74 7.81 -12.51 -8.22
N GLU A 75 9.04 -13.02 -8.25
CA GLU A 75 9.32 -14.45 -8.18
C GLU A 75 8.73 -15.06 -6.91
N TRP A 76 8.94 -14.42 -5.77
CA TRP A 76 8.39 -14.88 -4.49
C TRP A 76 6.85 -14.90 -4.49
N LEU A 77 6.20 -13.85 -5.05
CA LEU A 77 4.73 -13.81 -5.18
C LEU A 77 4.21 -14.93 -6.08
N GLN A 78 4.85 -15.17 -7.22
CA GLN A 78 4.46 -16.22 -8.17
C GLN A 78 4.66 -17.63 -7.61
N GLN A 79 5.65 -17.83 -6.73
CA GLN A 79 5.79 -19.09 -5.97
C GLN A 79 4.61 -19.34 -5.01
N LYS A 80 3.98 -18.28 -4.49
CA LYS A 80 2.81 -18.37 -3.59
C LYS A 80 1.49 -18.45 -4.35
N ASN A 81 1.40 -17.79 -5.49
CA ASN A 81 0.24 -17.81 -6.37
C ASN A 81 0.69 -17.66 -7.83
N ASN A 82 0.65 -18.77 -8.58
CA ASN A 82 1.10 -18.84 -9.97
C ASN A 82 0.17 -18.13 -10.97
N GLN A 83 -0.99 -17.66 -10.54
CA GLN A 83 -1.93 -16.91 -11.39
C GLN A 83 -1.56 -15.41 -11.48
N ILE A 84 -0.60 -14.94 -10.67
CA ILE A 84 -0.20 -13.54 -10.65
C ILE A 84 0.49 -13.17 -11.97
N LYS A 85 -0.09 -12.21 -12.67
CA LYS A 85 0.47 -11.55 -13.85
C LYS A 85 1.31 -10.33 -13.41
N TYR A 86 2.28 -9.96 -14.22
CA TYR A 86 3.07 -8.76 -14.00
C TYR A 86 2.92 -7.82 -15.18
N VAL A 87 2.80 -6.52 -14.86
CA VAL A 87 2.89 -5.44 -15.85
C VAL A 87 3.90 -4.40 -15.37
N ASP A 88 4.77 -3.97 -16.26
CA ASP A 88 5.65 -2.85 -15.96
C ASP A 88 4.85 -1.54 -16.01
N PHE A 89 5.07 -0.65 -15.04
CA PHE A 89 4.35 0.63 -14.95
C PHE A 89 4.92 1.64 -15.96
N VAL A 90 4.92 1.25 -17.24
CA VAL A 90 5.39 2.09 -18.35
C VAL A 90 4.20 2.79 -19.01
N ASP A 91 4.43 3.93 -19.61
CA ASP A 91 3.43 4.77 -20.29
C ASP A 91 2.60 4.07 -21.40
N GLY A 92 2.99 2.84 -21.80
CA GLY A 92 2.29 2.04 -22.80
C GLY A 92 0.96 1.39 -22.38
N TYR A 93 0.63 1.36 -21.08
CA TYR A 93 -0.61 0.75 -20.56
C TYR A 93 -1.75 1.75 -20.38
N ALA A 94 -1.64 2.96 -20.92
CA ALA A 94 -2.67 4.00 -20.82
C ALA A 94 -4.07 3.56 -21.34
N ASN A 95 -4.13 2.49 -22.14
CA ASN A 95 -5.38 1.97 -22.72
C ASN A 95 -5.91 0.70 -22.02
N HIS A 96 -5.18 0.12 -21.07
CA HIS A 96 -5.65 -1.03 -20.30
C HIS A 96 -6.15 -0.58 -18.93
N LYS A 97 -7.33 -1.03 -18.56
CA LYS A 97 -7.93 -0.73 -17.27
C LYS A 97 -8.30 -2.02 -16.55
N TRP A 98 -8.23 -1.97 -15.23
CA TRP A 98 -8.68 -3.01 -14.32
C TRP A 98 -9.96 -2.57 -13.63
N ASP A 99 -10.80 -3.52 -13.26
CA ASP A 99 -12.04 -3.20 -12.53
C ASP A 99 -11.72 -2.57 -11.18
N VAL A 100 -10.73 -3.11 -10.48
CA VAL A 100 -10.26 -2.61 -9.19
C VAL A 100 -8.75 -2.37 -9.21
N VAL A 101 -8.32 -1.23 -8.72
CA VAL A 101 -6.90 -0.92 -8.48
C VAL A 101 -6.66 -0.77 -6.97
N VAL A 102 -5.73 -1.56 -6.43
CA VAL A 102 -5.36 -1.54 -5.01
C VAL A 102 -4.01 -0.85 -4.85
N ALA A 103 -4.01 0.38 -4.32
CA ALA A 103 -2.85 1.24 -4.11
C ALA A 103 -2.76 1.63 -2.62
N VAL A 104 -2.40 0.65 -1.78
CA VAL A 104 -2.36 0.74 -0.31
C VAL A 104 -0.96 1.08 0.22
N ASP A 105 -0.76 0.99 1.53
CA ASP A 105 0.49 1.34 2.24
C ASP A 105 0.92 2.79 1.98
N GLU A 106 -0.08 3.70 1.99
CA GLU A 106 0.10 5.14 1.75
C GLU A 106 0.79 5.46 0.40
N TYR A 107 0.51 4.68 -0.64
CA TYR A 107 1.15 4.79 -1.96
C TYR A 107 1.32 6.23 -2.45
N PHE A 108 0.28 7.06 -2.31
CA PHE A 108 0.28 8.45 -2.81
C PHE A 108 1.17 9.41 -2.02
N THR A 109 1.74 8.97 -0.90
CA THR A 109 2.69 9.79 -0.13
C THR A 109 4.12 9.70 -0.66
N TYR A 110 4.44 8.73 -1.54
CA TYR A 110 5.75 8.60 -2.20
C TYR A 110 5.89 9.59 -3.36
N ALA A 111 5.93 10.88 -3.02
CA ALA A 111 6.04 11.97 -3.96
C ALA A 111 6.79 13.14 -3.30
N ASP A 112 7.54 13.89 -4.09
CA ASP A 112 8.34 15.02 -3.63
C ASP A 112 7.58 16.35 -3.63
N SER A 113 6.42 16.40 -4.28
CA SER A 113 5.61 17.63 -4.41
C SER A 113 4.11 17.32 -4.48
N ASP A 114 3.29 18.34 -4.27
CA ASP A 114 1.83 18.21 -4.44
C ASP A 114 1.45 17.93 -5.90
N ASP A 115 2.21 18.45 -6.85
CA ASP A 115 2.00 18.19 -8.27
C ASP A 115 2.32 16.74 -8.61
N ALA A 116 3.42 16.19 -8.09
CA ALA A 116 3.75 14.78 -8.24
C ALA A 116 2.69 13.87 -7.61
N GLN A 117 2.16 14.22 -6.42
CA GLN A 117 1.03 13.53 -5.81
C GLN A 117 -0.21 13.55 -6.72
N LYS A 118 -0.56 14.73 -7.25
CA LYS A 118 -1.70 14.91 -8.16
C LYS A 118 -1.55 14.07 -9.44
N ILE A 119 -0.37 14.07 -10.03
CA ILE A 119 -0.06 13.26 -11.23
C ILE A 119 -0.21 11.77 -10.91
N SER A 120 0.36 11.31 -9.79
CA SER A 120 0.27 9.91 -9.36
C SER A 120 -1.18 9.47 -9.15
N ILE A 121 -1.99 10.29 -8.47
CA ILE A 121 -3.41 9.99 -8.24
C ILE A 121 -4.15 9.90 -9.57
N LYS A 122 -3.99 10.89 -10.47
CA LYS A 122 -4.63 10.86 -11.80
C LYS A 122 -4.24 9.64 -12.61
N LYS A 123 -2.97 9.23 -12.56
CA LYS A 123 -2.46 8.05 -13.24
C LYS A 123 -3.14 6.78 -12.70
N ILE A 124 -3.20 6.60 -11.38
CA ILE A 124 -3.85 5.45 -10.74
C ILE A 124 -5.36 5.44 -11.01
N CYS A 125 -6.02 6.59 -10.89
CA CYS A 125 -7.44 6.74 -11.22
C CYS A 125 -7.72 6.37 -12.69
N GLY A 126 -6.85 6.74 -13.60
CA GLY A 126 -6.96 6.41 -15.03
C GLY A 126 -6.87 4.91 -15.34
N LEU A 127 -6.31 4.10 -14.44
CA LEU A 127 -6.19 2.65 -14.59
C LEU A 127 -7.41 1.88 -14.07
N ALA A 128 -8.32 2.52 -13.34
CA ALA A 128 -9.48 1.86 -12.77
C ALA A 128 -10.72 2.06 -13.66
N ASN A 129 -11.48 0.99 -13.86
CA ASN A 129 -12.83 1.06 -14.45
C ASN A 129 -13.88 1.44 -13.42
N GLU A 130 -13.78 0.85 -12.20
CA GLU A 130 -14.83 0.93 -11.21
C GLU A 130 -14.34 1.50 -9.87
N LEU A 131 -13.20 1.05 -9.36
CA LEU A 131 -12.83 1.31 -7.98
C LEU A 131 -11.31 1.42 -7.82
N VAL A 132 -10.86 2.42 -7.05
CA VAL A 132 -9.53 2.41 -6.45
C VAL A 132 -9.68 2.24 -4.94
N ILE A 133 -8.95 1.28 -4.37
CA ILE A 133 -8.81 1.08 -2.92
C ILE A 133 -7.44 1.59 -2.52
N SER A 134 -7.40 2.52 -1.59
CA SER A 134 -6.15 3.09 -1.07
C SER A 134 -6.17 3.17 0.45
N THR A 135 -5.02 3.47 1.04
CA THR A 135 -4.91 3.71 2.47
C THR A 135 -4.18 5.00 2.76
N LEU A 136 -4.55 5.66 3.85
CA LEU A 136 -3.95 6.91 4.30
C LEU A 136 -4.03 7.04 5.82
N LYS A 137 -2.98 7.56 6.44
CA LYS A 137 -3.02 7.96 7.85
C LYS A 137 -3.79 9.26 8.02
N ASP A 138 -4.46 9.41 9.17
CA ASP A 138 -5.11 10.66 9.53
C ASP A 138 -4.08 11.68 10.05
N TYR A 139 -3.30 12.23 9.13
CA TYR A 139 -2.24 13.19 9.43
C TYR A 139 -2.71 14.46 10.13
N LYS A 140 -4.00 14.74 10.14
CA LYS A 140 -4.55 15.91 10.85
C LYS A 140 -4.65 15.67 12.36
N ASN A 141 -4.90 14.42 12.76
CA ASN A 141 -5.17 14.06 14.15
C ASN A 141 -4.04 13.22 14.78
N LEU A 142 -2.97 12.96 14.05
CA LEU A 142 -1.78 12.33 14.60
C LEU A 142 -0.95 13.34 15.39
N ASP A 143 -0.61 12.99 16.63
CA ASP A 143 0.36 13.71 17.46
C ASP A 143 1.76 13.26 17.04
N PHE A 144 2.37 14.01 16.14
CA PHE A 144 3.70 13.70 15.63
C PHE A 144 4.77 14.33 16.49
N LYS A 145 5.77 13.56 16.82
CA LYS A 145 7.06 14.06 17.32
C LYS A 145 8.01 14.24 16.15
N ASP A 146 8.88 15.24 16.24
CA ASP A 146 9.88 15.52 15.20
C ASP A 146 10.69 14.29 14.83
N LYS A 147 11.01 13.47 15.84
CA LYS A 147 11.69 12.17 15.68
C LYS A 147 10.99 11.14 16.52
N GLU A 148 10.63 10.04 15.91
CA GLU A 148 9.91 8.97 16.56
C GLU A 148 10.46 7.58 16.17
N PHE A 149 10.60 6.71 17.16
CA PHE A 149 10.77 5.28 16.96
C PHE A 149 9.44 4.57 17.12
N SER A 150 9.10 3.73 16.17
CA SER A 150 7.99 2.81 16.36
C SER A 150 8.34 1.75 17.41
N GLN A 151 7.34 1.24 18.09
CA GLN A 151 7.53 0.08 18.95
C GLN A 151 8.00 -1.12 18.09
N PRO A 152 9.16 -1.74 18.37
CA PRO A 152 9.64 -2.84 17.59
C PRO A 152 8.66 -4.01 17.52
N ALA A 153 8.47 -4.56 16.32
CA ALA A 153 7.80 -5.83 16.12
C ALA A 153 8.83 -6.97 16.23
N VAL A 154 8.59 -7.90 17.14
CA VAL A 154 9.42 -9.09 17.27
C VAL A 154 8.73 -10.26 16.58
N LEU A 155 9.33 -10.76 15.53
CA LEU A 155 8.86 -11.88 14.74
C LEU A 155 9.68 -13.12 15.12
N ARG A 156 9.02 -14.18 15.54
CA ARG A 156 9.69 -15.44 15.93
C ARG A 156 9.49 -16.47 14.85
N ASN A 157 10.59 -17.13 14.45
CA ASN A 157 10.57 -18.27 13.53
C ASN A 157 11.42 -19.40 14.14
N GLY A 158 10.75 -20.40 14.70
CA GLY A 158 11.44 -21.47 15.44
C GLY A 158 12.24 -20.94 16.64
N GLY A 159 13.56 -21.20 16.68
CA GLY A 159 14.50 -20.70 17.68
C GLY A 159 15.06 -19.31 17.38
N GLU A 160 14.80 -18.80 16.19
CA GLU A 160 15.30 -17.50 15.75
C GLU A 160 14.25 -16.41 15.94
N PHE A 161 14.72 -15.18 16.06
CA PHE A 161 13.84 -14.02 16.09
C PHE A 161 14.38 -12.90 15.22
N CYS A 162 13.45 -12.23 14.55
CA CYS A 162 13.72 -11.01 13.80
C CYS A 162 13.08 -9.83 14.51
N VAL A 163 13.74 -8.70 14.51
CA VAL A 163 13.22 -7.44 15.02
C VAL A 163 13.05 -6.48 13.87
N PHE A 164 11.86 -5.93 13.74
CA PHE A 164 11.56 -4.89 12.76
C PHE A 164 11.10 -3.63 13.47
N THR A 165 11.71 -2.50 13.15
CA THR A 165 11.36 -1.20 13.68
C THR A 165 11.44 -0.12 12.61
N GLU A 166 10.69 0.95 12.79
CA GLU A 166 10.72 2.13 11.93
C GLU A 166 11.20 3.33 12.72
N PHE A 167 12.00 4.13 12.07
CA PHE A 167 12.39 5.44 12.53
C PHE A 167 11.76 6.48 11.60
N HIS A 168 11.14 7.50 12.18
CA HIS A 168 10.54 8.61 11.46
C HIS A 168 11.21 9.92 11.83
N ASP A 169 11.54 10.72 10.83
CA ASP A 169 11.98 12.09 10.94
C ASP A 169 11.03 12.98 10.15
N TRP A 170 10.54 14.06 10.76
CA TRP A 170 9.49 14.91 10.21
C TRP A 170 9.97 16.33 9.99
N ASP A 171 9.75 16.87 8.80
CA ASP A 171 9.72 18.31 8.54
C ASP A 171 8.27 18.77 8.36
N TYR A 172 7.72 19.42 9.41
CA TYR A 172 6.34 19.93 9.38
C TYR A 172 6.14 21.10 8.43
N ARG A 173 7.18 21.91 8.19
CA ARG A 173 7.08 23.07 7.32
C ARG A 173 6.89 22.66 5.88
N ASP A 174 7.61 21.63 5.47
CA ASP A 174 7.55 21.09 4.12
C ASP A 174 6.63 19.86 3.99
N ARG A 175 6.02 19.39 5.08
CA ARG A 175 5.19 18.19 5.13
C ARG A 175 5.92 16.94 4.67
N THR A 176 7.24 16.91 4.79
CA THR A 176 8.07 15.79 4.40
C THR A 176 8.34 14.89 5.60
N ARG A 177 8.29 13.59 5.36
CA ARG A 177 8.63 12.55 6.31
C ARG A 177 9.69 11.65 5.70
N TRP A 178 10.75 11.43 6.44
CA TRP A 178 11.74 10.39 6.12
C TRP A 178 11.49 9.19 7.02
N GLN A 179 11.33 8.02 6.41
CA GLN A 179 11.07 6.78 7.10
C GLN A 179 12.19 5.79 6.83
N THR A 180 12.83 5.32 7.90
CA THR A 180 13.88 4.30 7.85
C THR A 180 13.39 3.05 8.53
N HIS A 181 13.51 1.90 7.87
CA HIS A 181 13.21 0.60 8.45
C HIS A 181 14.51 -0.09 8.83
N VAL A 182 14.51 -0.71 10.00
CA VAL A 182 15.61 -1.54 10.47
C VAL A 182 15.09 -2.95 10.71
N TYR A 183 15.69 -3.90 10.00
CA TYR A 183 15.44 -5.32 10.15
C TYR A 183 16.67 -6.00 10.72
N MET A 184 16.48 -6.73 11.81
CA MET A 184 17.55 -7.45 12.51
C MET A 184 17.19 -8.94 12.57
N ASN A 185 18.09 -9.79 12.08
CA ASN A 185 17.97 -11.24 12.17
C ASN A 185 19.26 -11.81 12.78
N GLY A 186 19.20 -12.22 14.02
CA GLY A 186 20.38 -12.62 14.76
C GLY A 186 21.41 -11.50 14.85
N CYS A 187 22.61 -11.72 14.31
CA CYS A 187 23.68 -10.73 14.25
C CYS A 187 23.62 -9.81 13.02
N ASP A 188 22.77 -10.14 12.05
CA ASP A 188 22.65 -9.37 10.81
C ASP A 188 21.66 -8.23 11.01
N THR A 189 22.08 -7.04 10.63
CA THR A 189 21.23 -5.85 10.62
C THR A 189 21.18 -5.27 9.22
N LYS A 190 19.98 -5.09 8.70
CA LYS A 190 19.71 -4.40 7.42
C LYS A 190 18.94 -3.14 7.68
N GLN A 191 19.35 -2.08 7.00
CA GLN A 191 18.66 -0.80 7.01
C GLN A 191 18.13 -0.53 5.60
N TYR A 192 16.88 -0.09 5.54
CA TYR A 192 16.21 0.31 4.31
C TYR A 192 15.71 1.74 4.44
N GLY A 193 15.91 2.52 3.40
CA GLY A 193 15.59 3.95 3.39
C GLY A 193 16.82 4.83 3.60
N PRO A 194 16.65 6.13 3.94
CA PRO A 194 15.35 6.73 4.25
C PRO A 194 14.42 6.80 3.04
N PHE A 195 13.15 6.43 3.25
CA PHE A 195 12.09 6.64 2.29
C PHE A 195 11.50 8.02 2.50
N GLU A 196 11.64 8.88 1.51
CA GLU A 196 11.03 10.20 1.54
C GLU A 196 9.55 10.10 1.19
N ARG A 197 8.72 10.71 2.03
CA ARG A 197 7.27 10.73 1.88
C ARG A 197 6.75 12.14 2.12
N ARG A 198 5.84 12.59 1.27
CA ARG A 198 5.10 13.81 1.47
C ARG A 198 3.73 13.50 2.06
N THR A 199 3.41 14.07 3.22
CA THR A 199 2.12 13.82 3.87
C THR A 199 0.96 14.33 3.01
N MET A 200 -0.17 13.63 3.07
CA MET A 200 -1.37 13.94 2.33
C MET A 200 -2.59 13.94 3.26
N TYR A 201 -3.51 14.88 3.09
CA TYR A 201 -4.76 14.91 3.82
C TYR A 201 -5.90 14.30 3.01
N PHE A 202 -6.90 13.72 3.68
CA PHE A 202 -8.08 13.14 3.01
C PHE A 202 -8.76 14.10 2.06
N LYS A 203 -8.89 15.38 2.42
CA LYS A 203 -9.46 16.41 1.54
C LYS A 203 -8.66 16.61 0.26
N GLN A 204 -7.34 16.53 0.35
CA GLN A 204 -6.43 16.68 -0.79
C GLN A 204 -6.56 15.46 -1.72
N LEU A 205 -6.54 14.24 -1.15
CA LEU A 205 -6.74 13.01 -1.90
C LEU A 205 -8.11 13.01 -2.60
N ALA A 206 -9.20 13.37 -1.87
CA ALA A 206 -10.53 13.47 -2.45
C ALA A 206 -10.58 14.45 -3.62
N LYS A 207 -10.03 15.66 -3.45
CA LYS A 207 -9.99 16.67 -4.52
C LYS A 207 -9.25 16.14 -5.76
N PHE A 208 -8.07 15.57 -5.58
CA PHE A 208 -7.27 15.07 -6.69
C PHE A 208 -7.91 13.86 -7.39
N SER A 209 -8.65 13.03 -6.65
CA SER A 209 -9.41 11.91 -7.20
C SER A 209 -10.57 12.39 -8.06
N ILE A 210 -11.35 13.38 -7.59
CA ILE A 210 -12.44 13.99 -8.38
C ILE A 210 -11.88 14.69 -9.63
N ASP A 211 -10.77 15.44 -9.48
CA ASP A 211 -10.05 16.04 -10.62
C ASP A 211 -9.52 14.95 -11.60
N GLY A 212 -9.36 13.73 -11.13
CA GLY A 212 -8.96 12.54 -11.91
C GLY A 212 -10.13 11.75 -12.52
N GLY A 213 -11.37 12.25 -12.37
CA GLY A 213 -12.57 11.65 -12.96
C GLY A 213 -13.37 10.74 -12.04
N ALA A 214 -13.05 10.70 -10.73
CA ALA A 214 -13.84 9.92 -9.78
C ALA A 214 -15.23 10.54 -9.56
N SER A 215 -16.27 9.70 -9.44
CA SER A 215 -17.62 10.12 -9.11
C SER A 215 -17.83 10.28 -7.61
N SER A 216 -17.14 9.48 -6.78
CA SER A 216 -17.23 9.59 -5.33
C SER A 216 -15.94 9.18 -4.61
N PHE A 217 -15.84 9.62 -3.36
CA PHE A 217 -14.71 9.37 -2.45
C PHE A 217 -15.24 9.08 -1.06
N LEU A 218 -14.84 7.94 -0.47
CA LEU A 218 -15.29 7.53 0.86
C LEU A 218 -14.11 7.10 1.73
N VAL A 219 -14.10 7.56 2.98
CA VAL A 219 -13.20 7.05 4.04
C VAL A 219 -13.98 6.05 4.88
N HIS A 220 -13.56 4.80 4.89
CA HIS A 220 -14.19 3.73 5.67
C HIS A 220 -13.76 3.83 7.13
N LYS A 221 -14.62 4.38 8.00
CA LYS A 221 -14.30 4.68 9.40
C LYS A 221 -13.94 3.44 10.23
N ASN A 222 -14.52 2.29 9.89
CA ASN A 222 -14.36 1.05 10.65
C ASN A 222 -13.31 0.10 10.05
N LEU A 223 -12.80 0.40 8.86
CA LEU A 223 -11.81 -0.43 8.19
C LEU A 223 -10.44 0.22 8.30
N MET A 224 -9.51 -0.48 8.93
CA MET A 224 -8.15 -0.01 9.12
C MET A 224 -7.15 -1.09 8.72
N PHE A 225 -6.24 -0.74 7.83
CA PHE A 225 -5.04 -1.53 7.60
C PHE A 225 -4.11 -1.39 8.80
N LYS A 226 -3.73 -2.54 9.36
CA LYS A 226 -2.72 -2.60 10.41
C LYS A 226 -1.37 -2.93 9.79
N GLY A 227 -0.37 -2.09 10.04
CA GLY A 227 1.01 -2.41 9.72
C GLY A 227 1.56 -3.54 10.60
N LEU A 228 2.73 -4.06 10.24
CA LEU A 228 3.49 -5.01 11.07
C LEU A 228 3.83 -4.41 12.44
N ILE A 229 3.98 -3.10 12.51
CA ILE A 229 4.33 -2.35 13.70
C ILE A 229 3.06 -1.95 14.44
N LYS A 230 3.06 -2.15 15.75
CA LYS A 230 1.94 -1.75 16.61
C LYS A 230 1.68 -0.24 16.48
N LYS A 231 0.39 0.15 16.44
CA LYS A 231 -0.11 1.52 16.30
C LYS A 231 0.07 2.15 14.92
N ASN A 232 0.56 1.43 13.92
CA ASN A 232 0.58 1.91 12.55
C ASN A 232 -0.75 1.54 11.87
N TYR A 233 -1.74 2.44 11.98
CA TYR A 233 -3.07 2.26 11.39
C TYR A 233 -3.26 3.22 10.24
N GLU A 234 -3.75 2.69 9.12
CA GLU A 234 -4.12 3.46 7.95
C GLU A 234 -5.62 3.28 7.69
N HIS A 235 -6.33 4.37 7.52
CA HIS A 235 -7.73 4.34 7.13
C HIS A 235 -7.83 3.86 5.69
N VAL A 236 -8.79 2.99 5.44
CA VAL A 236 -9.11 2.54 4.08
C VAL A 236 -9.97 3.58 3.40
N VAL A 237 -9.61 3.86 2.16
CA VAL A 237 -10.27 4.84 1.30
C VAL A 237 -10.70 4.16 0.02
N SER A 238 -11.91 4.44 -0.44
CA SER A 238 -12.40 4.03 -1.76
C SER A 238 -12.68 5.24 -2.64
N ILE A 239 -12.33 5.12 -3.91
CA ILE A 239 -12.49 6.12 -4.96
C ILE A 239 -13.28 5.45 -6.08
N ARG A 240 -14.52 5.89 -6.35
CA ARG A 240 -15.45 5.27 -7.28
C ARG A 240 -15.51 6.04 -8.59
N PHE A 241 -15.66 5.33 -9.72
CA PHE A 241 -15.69 5.89 -11.08
C PHE A 241 -17.03 5.73 -11.79
N LYS A 242 -17.92 4.89 -11.29
CA LYS A 242 -19.28 4.77 -11.79
C LYS A 242 -20.25 5.38 -10.79
N ASP A 243 -21.27 6.08 -11.30
CA ASP A 243 -22.36 6.57 -10.47
C ASP A 243 -23.17 5.39 -9.93
N GLU A 244 -23.60 5.48 -8.67
CA GLU A 244 -24.61 4.58 -8.12
C GLU A 244 -25.95 4.93 -8.82
N TYR A 245 -26.52 3.98 -9.55
CA TYR A 245 -27.88 4.08 -10.07
C TYR A 245 -28.88 3.69 -8.99
#